data_e3035004f723a936940597f555d92ac1
#
_entry.id   e3035004f723a936940597f555d92ac1
#
_cell.length_a   1.000
_cell.length_b   1.000
_cell.length_c   1.000
_cell.angle_alpha   90.00
_cell.angle_beta   90.00
_cell.angle_gamma   90.00
#
_symmetry.space_group_name_H-M   'P 1'
#
loop_
_entity.id
_entity.type
_entity.pdbx_description
1 polymer ?
#
loop_
_entity_poly.entity_id
_entity_poly.type
_entity_poly.pdbx_seq_one_letter_code
_entity_poly.pdbx_strand_id
1 'polypeptide(L)'
;NMNYNDFLTRQQQIKKLSIAEQKNFYEQLLKKKYDKTEVRILASFYYGQLFYQEGNFRKTIEIIEPIIVDYQSYPYTPKLLSCFNLIGVATHCETEYNVSRFFYETALKIAMENDEKYYYAFEYNNIALTYIEEQNYEEALKSLALAEDVLKDCDEEMGAYIYINKSISLQKLNRLTEALKAFELGVSQYHADTIVPDDVTRCAATLYYKLEQPEKYETYKKQILSKMDEMYAAEFMDACRELFECGRDSCDDNLMNHILRSMNQYMEKYPDEIKVGLEFAELIYVYAVGKMDKDAILEALEAKNYYKDRIIEYSKENHIKSLQQYIEINSQISELERDALTGFKTRKAYYKDIAIIECDEEMCNQPVGIAFADVNGLKKINDNLGHEAGDELLAAIAKKIITIFQEAGCYRFGGD
;
A
#
# COMPACT_ATOMS: atom_id res chain seq x y z
N ASN A 1 -33.93 6.30 2.36
CA ASN A 1 -32.71 5.50 2.46
C ASN A 1 -32.38 4.96 1.09
N MET A 2 -31.18 5.25 0.59
CA MET A 2 -30.69 4.71 -0.69
C MET A 2 -30.23 3.27 -0.44
N ASN A 3 -30.78 2.30 -1.18
CA ASN A 3 -30.30 0.93 -1.13
C ASN A 3 -29.12 0.73 -2.09
N TYR A 4 -28.47 -0.44 -2.05
CA TYR A 4 -27.29 -0.77 -2.85
C TYR A 4 -27.56 -0.64 -4.36
N ASN A 5 -28.65 -1.19 -4.85
CA ASN A 5 -29.01 -1.16 -6.27
C ASN A 5 -29.34 0.28 -6.75
N ASP A 6 -30.02 1.07 -5.92
CA ASP A 6 -30.28 2.49 -6.21
C ASP A 6 -28.96 3.28 -6.31
N PHE A 7 -27.98 2.96 -5.44
CA PHE A 7 -26.67 3.59 -5.48
C PHE A 7 -25.95 3.24 -6.79
N LEU A 8 -25.87 1.97 -7.16
CA LEU A 8 -25.20 1.54 -8.39
C LEU A 8 -25.82 2.16 -9.65
N THR A 9 -27.15 2.25 -9.68
CA THR A 9 -27.87 2.90 -10.80
C THR A 9 -27.51 4.39 -10.89
N ARG A 10 -27.46 5.08 -9.76
CA ARG A 10 -27.09 6.51 -9.70
C ARG A 10 -25.61 6.74 -9.97
N GLN A 11 -24.73 5.80 -9.63
CA GLN A 11 -23.29 5.90 -9.85
C GLN A 11 -22.93 6.22 -11.29
N GLN A 12 -23.61 5.59 -12.26
CA GLN A 12 -23.38 5.89 -13.69
C GLN A 12 -23.78 7.33 -14.07
N GLN A 13 -24.78 7.88 -13.39
CA GLN A 13 -25.18 9.28 -13.60
C GLN A 13 -24.21 10.24 -12.91
N ILE A 14 -23.79 9.91 -11.68
CA ILE A 14 -22.84 10.71 -10.88
C ILE A 14 -21.50 10.85 -11.61
N LYS A 15 -20.97 9.79 -12.20
CA LYS A 15 -19.72 9.82 -13.00
C LYS A 15 -19.75 10.83 -14.16
N LYS A 16 -20.94 11.28 -14.61
CA LYS A 16 -21.08 12.27 -15.67
C LYS A 16 -21.12 13.72 -15.15
N LEU A 17 -21.22 13.90 -13.84
CA LEU A 17 -21.18 15.20 -13.18
C LEU A 17 -19.76 15.76 -13.12
N SER A 18 -19.62 17.06 -12.91
CA SER A 18 -18.32 17.66 -12.58
C SER A 18 -17.76 17.08 -11.26
N ILE A 19 -16.44 17.11 -11.10
CA ILE A 19 -15.77 16.60 -9.89
C ILE A 19 -16.32 17.27 -8.63
N ALA A 20 -16.59 18.58 -8.67
CA ALA A 20 -17.17 19.32 -7.56
C ALA A 20 -18.57 18.81 -7.16
N GLU A 21 -19.41 18.54 -8.15
CA GLU A 21 -20.76 17.98 -7.92
C GLU A 21 -20.69 16.54 -7.39
N GLN A 22 -19.77 15.72 -7.92
CA GLN A 22 -19.53 14.38 -7.39
C GLN A 22 -19.11 14.42 -5.91
N LYS A 23 -18.14 15.28 -5.55
CA LYS A 23 -17.69 15.47 -4.17
C LYS A 23 -18.82 15.89 -3.26
N ASN A 24 -19.61 16.89 -3.66
CA ASN A 24 -20.76 17.34 -2.88
C ASN A 24 -21.78 16.21 -2.66
N PHE A 25 -22.05 15.41 -3.67
CA PHE A 25 -22.96 14.27 -3.57
C PHE A 25 -22.47 13.25 -2.52
N TYR A 26 -21.21 12.80 -2.58
CA TYR A 26 -20.67 11.84 -1.63
C TYR A 26 -20.56 12.42 -0.23
N GLU A 27 -20.15 13.68 -0.10
CA GLU A 27 -20.09 14.38 1.18
C GLU A 27 -21.47 14.43 1.87
N GLN A 28 -22.53 14.81 1.13
CA GLN A 28 -23.90 14.84 1.66
C GLN A 28 -24.38 13.42 2.04
N LEU A 29 -24.00 12.42 1.26
CA LEU A 29 -24.35 11.03 1.55
C LEU A 29 -23.67 10.54 2.84
N LEU A 30 -22.41 10.89 3.06
CA LEU A 30 -21.62 10.47 4.22
C LEU A 30 -21.95 11.26 5.51
N LYS A 31 -22.49 12.49 5.41
CA LYS A 31 -22.97 13.28 6.55
C LYS A 31 -24.22 12.65 7.22
N LYS A 32 -25.01 11.92 6.47
CA LYS A 32 -26.15 11.20 7.05
C LYS A 32 -25.62 10.05 7.92
N LYS A 33 -26.08 9.95 9.17
CA LYS A 33 -25.80 8.77 10.02
C LYS A 33 -26.54 7.57 9.43
N TYR A 34 -25.86 6.82 8.57
CA TYR A 34 -26.35 5.54 8.10
C TYR A 34 -25.86 4.44 9.04
N ASP A 35 -26.68 3.43 9.20
CA ASP A 35 -26.25 2.15 9.70
C ASP A 35 -25.09 1.65 8.80
N LYS A 36 -24.23 0.82 9.35
CA LYS A 36 -23.05 0.27 8.69
C LYS A 36 -23.45 -0.57 7.48
N THR A 37 -23.57 0.06 6.34
CA THR A 37 -24.14 -0.51 5.11
C THR A 37 -23.12 -0.54 3.98
N GLU A 38 -23.35 -1.42 3.00
CA GLU A 38 -22.58 -1.47 1.75
C GLU A 38 -22.53 -0.11 1.03
N VAL A 39 -23.63 0.67 1.10
CA VAL A 39 -23.69 2.00 0.48
C VAL A 39 -22.64 2.95 1.08
N ARG A 40 -22.35 2.85 2.37
CA ARG A 40 -21.32 3.67 3.01
C ARG A 40 -19.93 3.28 2.55
N ILE A 41 -19.64 1.98 2.40
CA ILE A 41 -18.37 1.49 1.84
C ILE A 41 -18.17 2.06 0.42
N LEU A 42 -19.19 1.92 -0.43
CA LEU A 42 -19.17 2.43 -1.80
C LEU A 42 -18.95 3.95 -1.85
N ALA A 43 -19.72 4.70 -1.05
CA ALA A 43 -19.64 6.16 -1.02
C ALA A 43 -18.25 6.63 -0.55
N SER A 44 -17.72 6.02 0.51
CA SER A 44 -16.36 6.32 1.00
C SER A 44 -15.29 6.00 -0.03
N PHE A 45 -15.38 4.83 -0.68
CA PHE A 45 -14.43 4.44 -1.72
C PHE A 45 -14.40 5.44 -2.87
N TYR A 46 -15.55 5.76 -3.48
CA TYR A 46 -15.59 6.69 -4.62
C TYR A 46 -15.23 8.12 -4.22
N TYR A 47 -15.61 8.55 -3.03
CA TYR A 47 -15.22 9.86 -2.53
C TYR A 47 -13.71 9.96 -2.28
N GLY A 48 -13.12 8.96 -1.63
CA GLY A 48 -11.68 8.86 -1.44
C GLY A 48 -10.92 8.80 -2.78
N GLN A 49 -11.43 8.04 -3.75
CA GLN A 49 -10.83 7.93 -5.09
C GLN A 49 -10.75 9.29 -5.82
N LEU A 50 -11.74 10.18 -5.65
CA LEU A 50 -11.69 11.52 -6.25
C LEU A 50 -10.52 12.35 -5.67
N PHE A 51 -10.29 12.27 -4.37
CA PHE A 51 -9.16 12.98 -3.76
C PHE A 51 -7.81 12.34 -4.10
N TYR A 52 -7.77 11.01 -4.21
CA TYR A 52 -6.59 10.30 -4.68
C TYR A 52 -6.17 10.76 -6.09
N GLN A 53 -7.13 10.87 -7.01
CA GLN A 53 -6.88 11.35 -8.38
C GLN A 53 -6.38 12.80 -8.45
N GLU A 54 -6.68 13.62 -7.44
CA GLU A 54 -6.15 14.98 -7.30
C GLU A 54 -4.79 15.04 -6.59
N GLY A 55 -4.23 13.90 -6.19
CA GLY A 55 -3.01 13.84 -5.40
C GLY A 55 -3.19 14.22 -3.92
N ASN A 56 -4.44 14.36 -3.45
CA ASN A 56 -4.71 14.66 -2.05
C ASN A 56 -4.84 13.37 -1.22
N PHE A 57 -3.71 12.69 -1.02
CA PHE A 57 -3.64 11.40 -0.36
C PHE A 57 -4.11 11.43 1.09
N ARG A 58 -3.81 12.51 1.82
CA ARG A 58 -4.28 12.70 3.21
C ARG A 58 -5.79 12.71 3.30
N LYS A 59 -6.46 13.43 2.40
CA LYS A 59 -7.92 13.47 2.41
C LYS A 59 -8.52 12.12 2.03
N THR A 60 -7.85 11.39 1.15
CA THR A 60 -8.21 10.00 0.84
C THR A 60 -8.17 9.13 2.10
N ILE A 61 -7.09 9.20 2.87
CA ILE A 61 -6.94 8.46 4.14
C ILE A 61 -8.06 8.82 5.11
N GLU A 62 -8.28 10.11 5.38
CA GLU A 62 -9.35 10.59 6.29
C GLU A 62 -10.75 10.07 5.92
N ILE A 63 -11.04 9.94 4.62
CA ILE A 63 -12.35 9.46 4.13
C ILE A 63 -12.49 7.95 4.29
N ILE A 64 -11.42 7.20 4.07
CA ILE A 64 -11.44 5.73 4.09
C ILE A 64 -11.28 5.16 5.51
N GLU A 65 -10.51 5.83 6.36
CA GLU A 65 -10.19 5.40 7.72
C GLU A 65 -11.42 4.94 8.53
N PRO A 66 -12.58 5.66 8.57
CA PRO A 66 -13.74 5.21 9.33
C PRO A 66 -14.32 3.86 8.89
N ILE A 67 -14.09 3.46 7.63
CA ILE A 67 -14.47 2.13 7.13
C ILE A 67 -13.49 1.08 7.63
N ILE A 68 -12.18 1.38 7.56
CA ILE A 68 -11.11 0.46 7.94
C ILE A 68 -11.12 0.16 9.43
N VAL A 69 -11.27 1.19 10.25
CA VAL A 69 -11.29 1.07 11.72
C VAL A 69 -12.36 0.10 12.21
N ASP A 70 -13.51 0.09 11.56
CA ASP A 70 -14.68 -0.68 12.00
C ASP A 70 -15.13 -1.72 10.94
N TYR A 71 -14.20 -2.14 10.09
CA TYR A 71 -14.52 -2.98 8.91
C TYR A 71 -15.28 -4.27 9.26
N GLN A 72 -15.03 -4.85 10.43
CA GLN A 72 -15.68 -6.09 10.86
C GLN A 72 -17.17 -5.93 11.15
N SER A 73 -17.63 -4.71 11.40
CA SER A 73 -19.05 -4.41 11.64
C SER A 73 -19.84 -4.09 10.38
N TYR A 74 -19.13 -4.01 9.24
CA TYR A 74 -19.77 -3.86 7.93
C TYR A 74 -20.02 -5.22 7.28
N PRO A 75 -21.06 -5.36 6.44
CA PRO A 75 -21.22 -6.54 5.62
C PRO A 75 -20.01 -6.66 4.67
N TYR A 76 -19.53 -7.88 4.49
CA TYR A 76 -18.46 -8.11 3.52
C TYR A 76 -18.93 -7.77 2.10
N THR A 77 -18.12 -7.05 1.39
CA THR A 77 -18.24 -6.81 -0.06
C THR A 77 -16.84 -6.70 -0.67
N PRO A 78 -16.63 -7.09 -1.94
CA PRO A 78 -15.32 -6.89 -2.59
C PRO A 78 -14.85 -5.43 -2.58
N LYS A 79 -15.79 -4.47 -2.46
CA LYS A 79 -15.48 -3.04 -2.37
C LYS A 79 -14.79 -2.66 -1.05
N LEU A 80 -14.96 -3.47 0.00
CA LEU A 80 -14.20 -3.31 1.24
C LEU A 80 -12.70 -3.52 1.00
N LEU A 81 -12.32 -4.55 0.22
CA LEU A 81 -10.94 -4.77 -0.21
C LEU A 81 -10.40 -3.57 -1.00
N SER A 82 -11.24 -3.01 -1.88
CA SER A 82 -10.88 -1.79 -2.62
C SER A 82 -10.62 -0.59 -1.69
N CYS A 83 -11.29 -0.49 -0.52
CA CYS A 83 -11.01 0.53 0.48
C CYS A 83 -9.63 0.30 1.14
N PHE A 84 -9.29 -0.94 1.51
CA PHE A 84 -7.96 -1.27 2.03
C PHE A 84 -6.86 -0.99 1.02
N ASN A 85 -7.08 -1.31 -0.24
CA ASN A 85 -6.15 -0.98 -1.31
C ASN A 85 -5.98 0.53 -1.48
N LEU A 86 -7.08 1.28 -1.50
CA LEU A 86 -7.03 2.73 -1.70
C LEU A 86 -6.27 3.44 -0.57
N ILE A 87 -6.48 3.04 0.70
CA ILE A 87 -5.72 3.58 1.82
C ILE A 87 -4.26 3.12 1.77
N GLY A 88 -3.99 1.88 1.37
CA GLY A 88 -2.65 1.35 1.16
C GLY A 88 -1.88 2.14 0.10
N VAL A 89 -2.48 2.42 -1.04
CA VAL A 89 -1.86 3.24 -2.11
C VAL A 89 -1.68 4.68 -1.66
N ALA A 90 -2.65 5.27 -0.96
CA ALA A 90 -2.52 6.64 -0.45
C ALA A 90 -1.37 6.78 0.55
N THR A 91 -1.21 5.82 1.48
CA THR A 91 -0.09 5.77 2.43
C THR A 91 1.25 5.48 1.73
N HIS A 92 1.24 4.68 0.66
CA HIS A 92 2.41 4.45 -0.18
C HIS A 92 2.90 5.76 -0.83
N CYS A 93 1.98 6.54 -1.39
CA CYS A 93 2.30 7.84 -1.97
C CYS A 93 2.85 8.85 -0.94
N GLU A 94 2.45 8.72 0.33
CA GLU A 94 3.03 9.48 1.45
C GLU A 94 4.39 8.92 1.93
N THR A 95 4.90 7.85 1.29
CA THR A 95 6.16 7.16 1.62
C THR A 95 6.17 6.41 2.95
N GLU A 96 5.00 6.10 3.48
CA GLU A 96 4.81 5.29 4.70
C GLU A 96 4.69 3.80 4.35
N TYR A 97 5.77 3.21 3.80
CA TYR A 97 5.74 1.87 3.20
C TYR A 97 5.35 0.76 4.17
N ASN A 98 5.76 0.84 5.44
CA ASN A 98 5.36 -0.14 6.45
C ASN A 98 3.85 -0.10 6.74
N VAL A 99 3.27 1.12 6.80
CA VAL A 99 1.82 1.31 7.01
C VAL A 99 1.05 0.84 5.78
N SER A 100 1.53 1.18 4.59
CA SER A 100 0.97 0.72 3.32
C SER A 100 0.95 -0.82 3.25
N ARG A 101 2.07 -1.46 3.59
CA ARG A 101 2.21 -2.93 3.63
C ARG A 101 1.21 -3.56 4.59
N PHE A 102 1.04 -3.00 5.78
CA PHE A 102 0.04 -3.46 6.74
C PHE A 102 -1.39 -3.48 6.15
N PHE A 103 -1.77 -2.45 5.40
CA PHE A 103 -3.08 -2.42 4.75
C PHE A 103 -3.21 -3.46 3.66
N TYR A 104 -2.18 -3.69 2.84
CA TYR A 104 -2.18 -4.72 1.80
C TYR A 104 -2.20 -6.14 2.40
N GLU A 105 -1.44 -6.40 3.45
CA GLU A 105 -1.47 -7.69 4.17
C GLU A 105 -2.83 -7.95 4.81
N THR A 106 -3.47 -6.90 5.35
CA THR A 106 -4.82 -7.01 5.90
C THR A 106 -5.84 -7.29 4.80
N ALA A 107 -5.75 -6.60 3.66
CA ALA A 107 -6.58 -6.87 2.49
C ALA A 107 -6.42 -8.30 1.98
N LEU A 108 -5.18 -8.78 1.86
CA LEU A 108 -4.87 -10.15 1.48
C LEU A 108 -5.53 -11.18 2.41
N LYS A 109 -5.41 -10.97 3.73
CA LYS A 109 -6.05 -11.83 4.72
C LYS A 109 -7.57 -11.88 4.55
N ILE A 110 -8.22 -10.70 4.41
CA ILE A 110 -9.66 -10.62 4.19
C ILE A 110 -10.06 -11.29 2.86
N ALA A 111 -9.26 -11.11 1.80
CA ALA A 111 -9.47 -11.77 0.51
C ALA A 111 -9.41 -13.29 0.64
N MET A 112 -8.44 -13.84 1.37
CA MET A 112 -8.30 -15.27 1.64
C MET A 112 -9.48 -15.82 2.45
N GLU A 113 -9.94 -15.10 3.48
CA GLU A 113 -11.10 -15.48 4.28
C GLU A 113 -12.40 -15.57 3.46
N ASN A 114 -12.49 -14.87 2.33
CA ASN A 114 -13.67 -14.80 1.47
C ASN A 114 -13.49 -15.45 0.07
N ASP A 115 -12.37 -16.16 -0.14
CA ASP A 115 -12.00 -16.83 -1.42
C ASP A 115 -11.98 -15.89 -2.64
N GLU A 116 -11.60 -14.63 -2.42
CA GLU A 116 -11.48 -13.60 -3.47
C GLU A 116 -10.13 -13.67 -4.18
N LYS A 117 -9.90 -14.72 -4.95
CA LYS A 117 -8.60 -15.08 -5.54
C LYS A 117 -7.99 -14.01 -6.42
N TYR A 118 -8.82 -13.20 -7.11
CA TYR A 118 -8.36 -12.07 -7.91
C TYR A 118 -7.50 -11.10 -7.09
N TYR A 119 -7.88 -10.85 -5.83
CA TYR A 119 -7.15 -9.95 -4.95
C TYR A 119 -5.83 -10.53 -4.44
N TYR A 120 -5.63 -11.85 -4.44
CA TYR A 120 -4.37 -12.43 -3.94
C TYR A 120 -3.16 -11.95 -4.73
N ALA A 121 -3.20 -12.06 -6.06
CA ALA A 121 -2.11 -11.59 -6.91
C ALA A 121 -1.92 -10.07 -6.81
N PHE A 122 -3.03 -9.34 -6.71
CA PHE A 122 -3.04 -7.90 -6.57
C PHE A 122 -2.32 -7.45 -5.29
N GLU A 123 -2.68 -8.05 -4.14
CA GLU A 123 -2.08 -7.68 -2.86
C GLU A 123 -0.61 -8.11 -2.77
N TYR A 124 -0.25 -9.30 -3.23
CA TYR A 124 1.15 -9.71 -3.28
C TYR A 124 2.01 -8.79 -4.14
N ASN A 125 1.48 -8.31 -5.27
CA ASN A 125 2.17 -7.32 -6.11
C ASN A 125 2.34 -5.97 -5.38
N ASN A 126 1.30 -5.50 -4.69
CA ASN A 126 1.36 -4.25 -3.92
C ASN A 126 2.35 -4.34 -2.73
N ILE A 127 2.38 -5.48 -2.03
CA ILE A 127 3.38 -5.76 -1.00
C ILE A 127 4.80 -5.71 -1.62
N ALA A 128 4.99 -6.33 -2.78
CA ALA A 128 6.28 -6.30 -3.47
C ALA A 128 6.72 -4.88 -3.83
N LEU A 129 5.79 -4.01 -4.28
CA LEU A 129 6.09 -2.61 -4.56
C LEU A 129 6.62 -1.88 -3.33
N THR A 130 6.09 -2.14 -2.13
CA THR A 130 6.62 -1.53 -0.90
C THR A 130 8.06 -1.94 -0.63
N TYR A 131 8.41 -3.21 -0.91
CA TYR A 131 9.78 -3.70 -0.78
C TYR A 131 10.72 -3.13 -1.86
N ILE A 132 10.23 -2.91 -3.08
CA ILE A 132 11.00 -2.27 -4.16
C ILE A 132 11.39 -0.84 -3.74
N GLU A 133 10.45 -0.07 -3.19
CA GLU A 133 10.69 1.29 -2.70
C GLU A 133 11.69 1.33 -1.53
N GLU A 134 11.66 0.33 -0.67
CA GLU A 134 12.64 0.14 0.42
C GLU A 134 13.97 -0.45 -0.08
N GLN A 135 14.13 -0.67 -1.38
CA GLN A 135 15.30 -1.30 -2.02
C GLN A 135 15.58 -2.74 -1.51
N ASN A 136 14.58 -3.39 -0.94
CA ASN A 136 14.66 -4.78 -0.50
C ASN A 136 14.17 -5.74 -1.62
N TYR A 137 14.97 -5.82 -2.68
CA TYR A 137 14.58 -6.52 -3.92
C TYR A 137 14.42 -8.04 -3.75
N GLU A 138 15.10 -8.66 -2.79
CA GLU A 138 14.94 -10.10 -2.52
C GLU A 138 13.56 -10.40 -1.91
N GLU A 139 13.09 -9.60 -0.94
CA GLU A 139 11.74 -9.75 -0.39
C GLU A 139 10.67 -9.39 -1.43
N ALA A 140 10.94 -8.39 -2.27
CA ALA A 140 10.07 -8.09 -3.41
C ALA A 140 9.90 -9.32 -4.33
N LEU A 141 11.00 -9.99 -4.67
CA LEU A 141 10.96 -11.20 -5.51
C LEU A 141 10.19 -12.36 -4.86
N LYS A 142 10.28 -12.53 -3.54
CA LYS A 142 9.48 -13.53 -2.82
C LYS A 142 7.98 -13.24 -2.94
N SER A 143 7.58 -12.00 -2.69
CA SER A 143 6.18 -11.58 -2.84
C SER A 143 5.68 -11.72 -4.26
N LEU A 144 6.50 -11.36 -5.27
CA LEU A 144 6.17 -11.52 -6.69
C LEU A 144 6.05 -13.00 -7.10
N ALA A 145 6.86 -13.89 -6.51
CA ALA A 145 6.72 -15.34 -6.75
C ALA A 145 5.38 -15.87 -6.24
N LEU A 146 4.91 -15.42 -5.06
CA LEU A 146 3.58 -15.74 -4.55
C LEU A 146 2.47 -15.18 -5.45
N ALA A 147 2.66 -13.98 -5.99
CA ALA A 147 1.74 -13.40 -6.97
C ALA A 147 1.66 -14.25 -8.25
N GLU A 148 2.80 -14.72 -8.78
CA GLU A 148 2.85 -15.59 -9.95
C GLU A 148 2.12 -16.93 -9.72
N ASP A 149 2.24 -17.52 -8.54
CA ASP A 149 1.60 -18.81 -8.22
C ASP A 149 0.07 -18.75 -8.29
N VAL A 150 -0.51 -17.58 -8.05
CA VAL A 150 -1.96 -17.35 -8.08
C VAL A 150 -2.46 -16.65 -9.35
N LEU A 151 -1.58 -16.29 -10.29
CA LEU A 151 -1.93 -15.59 -11.53
C LEU A 151 -2.96 -16.31 -12.41
N LYS A 152 -3.01 -17.64 -12.37
CA LYS A 152 -3.96 -18.44 -13.16
C LYS A 152 -5.43 -18.10 -12.85
N ASP A 153 -5.69 -17.48 -11.71
CA ASP A 153 -7.01 -17.07 -11.24
C ASP A 153 -7.29 -15.57 -11.52
N CYS A 154 -6.36 -14.87 -12.22
CA CYS A 154 -6.40 -13.43 -12.51
C CYS A 154 -6.46 -13.16 -14.02
N ASP A 155 -6.66 -11.90 -14.39
CA ASP A 155 -6.61 -11.45 -15.77
C ASP A 155 -5.16 -11.23 -16.28
N GLU A 156 -5.02 -11.09 -17.61
CA GLU A 156 -3.71 -10.92 -18.26
C GLU A 156 -3.01 -9.63 -17.88
N GLU A 157 -3.76 -8.53 -17.62
CA GLU A 157 -3.16 -7.24 -17.24
C GLU A 157 -2.43 -7.33 -15.90
N MET A 158 -2.96 -8.08 -14.93
CA MET A 158 -2.29 -8.29 -13.65
C MET A 158 -0.94 -8.99 -13.84
N GLY A 159 -0.87 -9.96 -14.74
CA GLY A 159 0.37 -10.65 -15.10
C GLY A 159 1.44 -9.68 -15.60
N ALA A 160 1.05 -8.70 -16.42
CA ALA A 160 1.98 -7.70 -16.92
C ALA A 160 2.68 -6.92 -15.78
N TYR A 161 1.91 -6.39 -14.82
CA TYR A 161 2.47 -5.66 -13.67
C TYR A 161 3.45 -6.51 -12.84
N ILE A 162 3.08 -7.74 -12.53
CA ILE A 162 3.90 -8.66 -11.74
C ILE A 162 5.24 -8.93 -12.43
N TYR A 163 5.22 -9.25 -13.72
CA TYR A 163 6.45 -9.55 -14.47
C TYR A 163 7.32 -8.31 -14.70
N ILE A 164 6.75 -7.12 -14.89
CA ILE A 164 7.51 -5.87 -14.99
C ILE A 164 8.19 -5.55 -13.65
N ASN A 165 7.47 -5.63 -12.52
CA ASN A 165 8.04 -5.41 -11.20
C ASN A 165 9.12 -6.44 -10.85
N LYS A 166 8.96 -7.68 -11.30
CA LYS A 166 9.98 -8.73 -11.21
C LYS A 166 11.22 -8.37 -12.03
N SER A 167 11.04 -7.88 -13.25
CA SER A 167 12.14 -7.42 -14.10
C SER A 167 12.91 -6.27 -13.44
N ILE A 168 12.22 -5.27 -12.89
CA ILE A 168 12.82 -4.14 -12.18
C ILE A 168 13.67 -4.65 -11.01
N SER A 169 13.11 -5.51 -10.16
CA SER A 169 13.83 -6.07 -9.01
C SER A 169 15.08 -6.86 -9.43
N LEU A 170 14.97 -7.69 -10.46
CA LEU A 170 16.09 -8.47 -11.02
C LEU A 170 17.18 -7.59 -11.64
N GLN A 171 16.79 -6.49 -12.30
CA GLN A 171 17.76 -5.51 -12.82
C GLN A 171 18.57 -4.84 -11.70
N LYS A 172 17.92 -4.50 -10.58
CA LYS A 172 18.61 -3.90 -9.42
C LYS A 172 19.55 -4.89 -8.73
N LEU A 173 19.27 -6.18 -8.81
CA LEU A 173 20.16 -7.27 -8.36
C LEU A 173 21.17 -7.71 -9.41
N ASN A 174 21.26 -7.02 -10.55
CA ASN A 174 22.13 -7.34 -11.68
C ASN A 174 21.92 -8.75 -12.28
N ARG A 175 20.71 -9.33 -12.11
CA ARG A 175 20.32 -10.63 -12.69
C ARG A 175 19.70 -10.43 -14.08
N LEU A 176 20.49 -9.89 -15.04
CA LEU A 176 19.98 -9.32 -16.30
C LEU A 176 19.30 -10.33 -17.22
N THR A 177 19.79 -11.58 -17.29
CA THR A 177 19.17 -12.62 -18.12
C THR A 177 17.77 -12.98 -17.62
N GLU A 178 17.58 -13.04 -16.31
CA GLU A 178 16.28 -13.32 -15.71
C GLU A 178 15.36 -12.11 -15.82
N ALA A 179 15.93 -10.90 -15.67
CA ALA A 179 15.20 -9.65 -15.87
C ALA A 179 14.62 -9.55 -17.29
N LEU A 180 15.41 -9.93 -18.32
CA LEU A 180 14.94 -9.92 -19.70
C LEU A 180 13.78 -10.89 -19.91
N LYS A 181 13.87 -12.12 -19.36
CA LYS A 181 12.78 -13.11 -19.46
C LYS A 181 11.50 -12.59 -18.78
N ALA A 182 11.63 -12.02 -17.60
CA ALA A 182 10.50 -11.44 -16.90
C ALA A 182 9.89 -10.26 -17.69
N PHE A 183 10.72 -9.39 -18.24
CA PHE A 183 10.27 -8.27 -19.08
C PHE A 183 9.49 -8.75 -20.31
N GLU A 184 10.03 -9.73 -21.06
CA GLU A 184 9.41 -10.29 -22.25
C GLU A 184 8.05 -10.95 -21.90
N LEU A 185 7.96 -11.65 -20.78
CA LEU A 185 6.71 -12.20 -20.29
C LEU A 185 5.70 -11.10 -19.96
N GLY A 186 6.12 -10.05 -19.26
CA GLY A 186 5.26 -8.92 -18.92
C GLY A 186 4.71 -8.21 -20.16
N VAL A 187 5.58 -7.91 -21.12
CA VAL A 187 5.18 -7.26 -22.37
C VAL A 187 4.24 -8.13 -23.19
N SER A 188 4.42 -9.45 -23.18
CA SER A 188 3.54 -10.38 -23.90
C SER A 188 2.11 -10.43 -23.39
N GLN A 189 1.84 -9.93 -22.19
CA GLN A 189 0.49 -9.85 -21.61
C GLN A 189 -0.31 -8.65 -22.14
N TYR A 190 0.34 -7.65 -22.75
CA TYR A 190 -0.36 -6.51 -23.33
C TYR A 190 -0.92 -6.84 -24.72
N HIS A 191 -2.17 -6.47 -24.94
CA HIS A 191 -2.76 -6.55 -26.30
C HIS A 191 -2.14 -5.54 -27.24
N ALA A 192 -2.12 -5.82 -28.53
CA ALA A 192 -1.48 -5.01 -29.56
C ALA A 192 -1.97 -3.53 -29.60
N ASP A 193 -3.22 -3.29 -29.18
CA ASP A 193 -3.85 -1.98 -29.16
C ASP A 193 -3.74 -1.28 -27.78
N THR A 194 -3.08 -1.87 -26.80
CA THR A 194 -2.94 -1.30 -25.46
C THR A 194 -1.82 -0.26 -25.45
N ILE A 195 -2.09 0.90 -24.85
CA ILE A 195 -1.03 1.89 -24.57
C ILE A 195 -0.12 1.30 -23.48
N VAL A 196 1.13 1.08 -23.84
CA VAL A 196 2.13 0.56 -22.87
C VAL A 196 2.40 1.63 -21.82
N PRO A 197 2.27 1.32 -20.52
CA PRO A 197 2.55 2.24 -19.43
C PRO A 197 4.00 2.76 -19.45
N ASP A 198 4.21 3.97 -18.91
CA ASP A 198 5.52 4.64 -18.99
C ASP A 198 6.58 3.95 -18.11
N ASP A 199 6.19 3.29 -17.02
CA ASP A 199 7.06 2.44 -16.19
C ASP A 199 7.62 1.24 -16.98
N VAL A 200 6.85 0.64 -17.86
CA VAL A 200 7.31 -0.43 -18.77
C VAL A 200 8.35 0.12 -19.75
N THR A 201 8.12 1.32 -20.28
CA THR A 201 9.04 1.99 -21.20
C THR A 201 10.38 2.31 -20.50
N ARG A 202 10.33 2.80 -19.25
CA ARG A 202 11.53 3.04 -18.43
C ARG A 202 12.25 1.75 -18.07
N CYS A 203 11.51 0.72 -17.64
CA CYS A 203 12.07 -0.60 -17.38
C CYS A 203 12.83 -1.16 -18.62
N ALA A 204 12.24 -0.99 -19.82
CA ALA A 204 12.88 -1.41 -21.07
C ALA A 204 14.17 -0.62 -21.35
N ALA A 205 14.14 0.71 -21.20
CA ALA A 205 15.30 1.56 -21.46
C ALA A 205 16.49 1.15 -20.57
N THR A 206 16.27 1.06 -19.24
CA THR A 206 17.32 0.68 -18.29
C THR A 206 17.82 -0.75 -18.51
N LEU A 207 16.91 -1.69 -18.84
CA LEU A 207 17.27 -3.08 -19.14
C LEU A 207 18.14 -3.20 -20.38
N TYR A 208 17.72 -2.60 -21.49
CA TYR A 208 18.48 -2.67 -22.74
C TYR A 208 19.79 -1.88 -22.71
N TYR A 209 19.85 -0.80 -21.92
CA TYR A 209 21.12 -0.14 -21.61
C TYR A 209 22.11 -1.11 -20.93
N LYS A 210 21.69 -1.77 -19.84
CA LYS A 210 22.51 -2.74 -19.10
C LYS A 210 22.88 -3.99 -19.91
N LEU A 211 22.04 -4.37 -20.87
CA LEU A 211 22.30 -5.49 -21.80
C LEU A 211 23.17 -5.09 -22.99
N GLU A 212 23.66 -3.85 -23.04
CA GLU A 212 24.52 -3.33 -24.14
C GLU A 212 23.82 -3.45 -25.51
N GLN A 213 22.51 -3.20 -25.59
CA GLN A 213 21.71 -3.18 -26.81
C GLN A 213 21.34 -1.73 -27.21
N PRO A 214 22.25 -0.98 -27.85
CA PRO A 214 22.15 0.46 -28.06
C PRO A 214 20.93 0.86 -28.93
N GLU A 215 20.59 0.08 -29.94
CA GLU A 215 19.43 0.41 -30.81
C GLU A 215 18.11 0.39 -30.09
N LYS A 216 17.91 -0.62 -29.24
CA LYS A 216 16.69 -0.71 -28.42
C LYS A 216 16.68 0.36 -27.33
N TYR A 217 17.80 0.56 -26.64
CA TYR A 217 17.96 1.61 -25.66
C TYR A 217 17.58 2.98 -26.24
N GLU A 218 18.17 3.35 -27.41
CA GLU A 218 17.88 4.62 -28.08
C GLU A 218 16.38 4.78 -28.43
N THR A 219 15.73 3.68 -28.81
CA THR A 219 14.30 3.70 -29.11
C THR A 219 13.47 4.05 -27.88
N TYR A 220 13.68 3.36 -26.76
CA TYR A 220 12.94 3.61 -25.53
C TYR A 220 13.33 4.95 -24.89
N LYS A 221 14.61 5.33 -24.90
CA LYS A 221 15.08 6.64 -24.45
C LYS A 221 14.33 7.79 -25.15
N LYS A 222 14.20 7.72 -26.47
CA LYS A 222 13.46 8.73 -27.25
C LYS A 222 11.98 8.80 -26.85
N GLN A 223 11.35 7.65 -26.61
CA GLN A 223 9.96 7.61 -26.15
C GLN A 223 9.80 8.30 -24.79
N ILE A 224 10.68 8.01 -23.82
CA ILE A 224 10.67 8.66 -22.51
C ILE A 224 10.83 10.18 -22.66
N LEU A 225 11.88 10.62 -23.35
CA LEU A 225 12.18 12.04 -23.53
C LEU A 225 11.02 12.81 -24.21
N SER A 226 10.29 12.17 -25.12
CA SER A 226 9.15 12.81 -25.79
C SER A 226 7.92 13.01 -24.91
N LYS A 227 7.82 12.31 -23.78
CA LYS A 227 6.69 12.36 -22.86
C LYS A 227 6.98 13.04 -21.54
N MET A 228 8.24 13.40 -21.26
CA MET A 228 8.66 13.91 -19.94
C MET A 228 7.83 15.10 -19.45
N ASP A 229 7.41 16.00 -20.35
CA ASP A 229 6.63 17.18 -20.00
C ASP A 229 5.18 16.86 -19.56
N GLU A 230 4.71 15.64 -19.84
CA GLU A 230 3.35 15.17 -19.52
C GLU A 230 3.33 14.27 -18.28
N MET A 231 4.51 13.88 -17.75
CA MET A 231 4.64 12.97 -16.60
C MET A 231 4.26 13.66 -15.27
N TYR A 232 3.66 12.89 -14.37
CA TYR A 232 3.51 13.31 -12.97
C TYR A 232 4.85 13.36 -12.24
N ALA A 233 4.92 14.11 -11.12
CA ALA A 233 6.17 14.35 -10.38
C ALA A 233 7.01 13.08 -10.11
N ALA A 234 6.39 12.00 -9.65
CA ALA A 234 7.08 10.75 -9.35
C ALA A 234 7.66 10.09 -10.60
N GLU A 235 6.87 9.96 -11.66
CA GLU A 235 7.29 9.37 -12.93
C GLU A 235 8.39 10.20 -13.60
N PHE A 236 8.24 11.53 -13.57
CA PHE A 236 9.25 12.46 -14.09
C PHE A 236 10.58 12.30 -13.35
N MET A 237 10.55 12.24 -12.02
CA MET A 237 11.73 12.10 -11.18
C MET A 237 12.47 10.79 -11.46
N ASP A 238 11.73 9.66 -11.55
CA ASP A 238 12.30 8.36 -11.87
C ASP A 238 12.94 8.34 -13.28
N ALA A 239 12.22 8.89 -14.26
CA ALA A 239 12.73 9.00 -15.63
C ALA A 239 14.03 9.83 -15.69
N CYS A 240 14.07 10.96 -14.99
CA CYS A 240 15.26 11.80 -14.90
C CYS A 240 16.44 11.06 -14.28
N ARG A 241 16.21 10.41 -13.12
CA ARG A 241 17.26 9.66 -12.42
C ARG A 241 17.81 8.53 -13.27
N GLU A 242 16.96 7.70 -13.83
CA GLU A 242 17.36 6.53 -14.63
C GLU A 242 18.12 6.92 -15.88
N LEU A 243 17.64 7.92 -16.63
CA LEU A 243 18.33 8.40 -17.84
C LEU A 243 19.63 9.14 -17.50
N PHE A 244 19.68 9.89 -16.39
CA PHE A 244 20.91 10.55 -15.94
C PHE A 244 21.98 9.53 -15.55
N GLU A 245 21.61 8.43 -14.86
CA GLU A 245 22.51 7.33 -14.52
C GLU A 245 23.08 6.70 -15.80
N CYS A 246 22.24 6.41 -16.80
CA CYS A 246 22.69 5.91 -18.10
C CYS A 246 23.66 6.89 -18.78
N GLY A 247 23.37 8.19 -18.76
CA GLY A 247 24.22 9.24 -19.31
C GLY A 247 25.56 9.34 -18.61
N ARG A 248 25.57 9.26 -17.28
CA ARG A 248 26.79 9.26 -16.46
C ARG A 248 27.67 8.05 -16.79
N ASP A 249 27.08 6.86 -16.81
CA ASP A 249 27.82 5.61 -17.01
C ASP A 249 28.38 5.49 -18.43
N SER A 250 27.71 6.10 -19.43
CA SER A 250 28.19 6.19 -20.83
C SER A 250 29.01 7.44 -21.12
N CYS A 251 29.23 8.32 -20.14
CA CYS A 251 29.84 9.64 -20.31
C CYS A 251 29.15 10.53 -21.37
N ASP A 252 27.82 10.42 -21.49
CA ASP A 252 27.01 11.25 -22.38
C ASP A 252 26.60 12.57 -21.70
N ASP A 253 27.48 13.57 -21.79
CA ASP A 253 27.25 14.91 -21.24
C ASP A 253 26.01 15.60 -21.84
N ASN A 254 25.66 15.30 -23.10
CA ASN A 254 24.49 15.90 -23.74
C ASN A 254 23.20 15.41 -23.10
N LEU A 255 23.12 14.09 -22.83
CA LEU A 255 21.97 13.51 -22.14
C LEU A 255 21.87 14.07 -20.72
N MET A 256 22.94 14.06 -19.92
CA MET A 256 22.93 14.60 -18.57
C MET A 256 22.51 16.06 -18.53
N ASN A 257 23.05 16.91 -19.40
CA ASN A 257 22.67 18.33 -19.49
C ASN A 257 21.22 18.51 -19.98
N HIS A 258 20.70 17.63 -20.81
CA HIS A 258 19.30 17.66 -21.22
C HIS A 258 18.40 17.39 -20.00
N ILE A 259 18.69 16.35 -19.23
CA ILE A 259 17.93 15.99 -18.01
C ILE A 259 17.96 17.14 -16.98
N LEU A 260 19.14 17.70 -16.70
CA LEU A 260 19.25 18.80 -15.75
C LEU A 260 18.44 20.05 -16.19
N ARG A 261 18.39 20.35 -17.49
CA ARG A 261 17.55 21.44 -18.03
C ARG A 261 16.07 21.13 -17.88
N SER A 262 15.64 19.92 -18.16
CA SER A 262 14.25 19.50 -17.99
C SER A 262 13.80 19.60 -16.52
N MET A 263 14.65 19.18 -15.60
CA MET A 263 14.37 19.32 -14.15
C MET A 263 14.30 20.79 -13.72
N ASN A 264 15.19 21.65 -14.21
CA ASN A 264 15.12 23.07 -13.91
C ASN A 264 13.81 23.70 -14.39
N GLN A 265 13.39 23.41 -15.63
CA GLN A 265 12.11 23.86 -16.19
C GLN A 265 10.91 23.32 -15.38
N TYR A 266 10.98 22.09 -14.91
CA TYR A 266 9.95 21.53 -14.05
C TYR A 266 9.88 22.27 -12.73
N MET A 267 11.01 22.57 -12.07
CA MET A 267 11.05 23.32 -10.80
C MET A 267 10.62 24.79 -10.95
N GLU A 268 10.88 25.41 -12.09
CA GLU A 268 10.34 26.76 -12.40
C GLU A 268 8.80 26.76 -12.47
N LYS A 269 8.21 25.69 -12.97
CA LYS A 269 6.75 25.51 -13.07
C LYS A 269 6.11 25.07 -11.77
N TYR A 270 6.82 24.23 -10.98
CA TYR A 270 6.32 23.62 -9.76
C TYR A 270 7.33 23.78 -8.60
N PRO A 271 7.51 25.02 -8.08
CA PRO A 271 8.57 25.29 -7.09
C PRO A 271 8.35 24.62 -5.71
N ASP A 272 7.14 24.18 -5.43
CA ASP A 272 6.78 23.53 -4.16
C ASP A 272 6.95 22.00 -4.18
N GLU A 273 7.37 21.40 -5.31
CA GLU A 273 7.67 19.99 -5.42
C GLU A 273 9.00 19.61 -4.78
N ILE A 274 9.01 19.56 -3.44
CA ILE A 274 10.21 19.43 -2.60
C ILE A 274 11.03 18.18 -2.96
N LYS A 275 10.36 17.05 -3.28
CA LYS A 275 11.04 15.79 -3.63
C LYS A 275 11.78 15.90 -4.95
N VAL A 276 11.16 16.51 -5.96
CA VAL A 276 11.79 16.78 -7.26
C VAL A 276 12.96 17.74 -7.09
N GLY A 277 12.80 18.77 -6.24
CA GLY A 277 13.88 19.70 -5.93
C GLY A 277 15.10 19.04 -5.28
N LEU A 278 14.88 18.08 -4.37
CA LEU A 278 15.96 17.30 -3.77
C LEU A 278 16.68 16.45 -4.81
N GLU A 279 15.94 15.71 -5.61
CA GLU A 279 16.50 14.86 -6.69
C GLU A 279 17.32 15.72 -7.67
N PHE A 280 16.78 16.86 -8.06
CA PHE A 280 17.49 17.80 -8.93
C PHE A 280 18.81 18.26 -8.32
N ALA A 281 18.82 18.65 -7.05
CA ALA A 281 20.04 19.04 -6.36
C ALA A 281 21.05 17.88 -6.25
N GLU A 282 20.56 16.65 -6.10
CA GLU A 282 21.43 15.46 -6.10
C GLU A 282 22.05 15.18 -7.46
N LEU A 283 21.31 15.30 -8.54
CA LEU A 283 21.85 15.12 -9.89
C LEU A 283 22.83 16.22 -10.26
N ILE A 284 22.57 17.49 -9.91
CA ILE A 284 23.54 18.59 -10.07
C ILE A 284 24.81 18.30 -9.31
N TYR A 285 24.71 17.86 -8.05
CA TYR A 285 25.89 17.50 -7.26
C TYR A 285 26.75 16.43 -7.93
N VAL A 286 26.11 15.33 -8.39
CA VAL A 286 26.83 14.26 -9.09
C VAL A 286 27.51 14.75 -10.37
N TYR A 287 26.81 15.60 -11.15
CA TYR A 287 27.37 16.19 -12.37
C TYR A 287 28.56 17.12 -12.06
N ALA A 288 28.41 18.01 -11.08
CA ALA A 288 29.44 18.98 -10.67
C ALA A 288 30.70 18.27 -10.14
N VAL A 289 30.54 17.21 -9.35
CA VAL A 289 31.66 16.36 -8.89
C VAL A 289 32.39 15.75 -10.06
N GLY A 290 31.69 15.21 -11.05
CA GLY A 290 32.28 14.67 -12.26
C GLY A 290 33.05 15.70 -13.10
N LYS A 291 32.68 17.00 -13.02
CA LYS A 291 33.36 18.12 -13.70
C LYS A 291 34.39 18.82 -12.82
N MET A 292 34.55 18.43 -11.56
CA MET A 292 35.42 19.10 -10.56
C MET A 292 35.08 20.58 -10.34
N ASP A 293 33.81 20.98 -10.55
CA ASP A 293 33.32 22.34 -10.36
C ASP A 293 32.96 22.57 -8.88
N LYS A 294 33.88 23.26 -8.17
CA LYS A 294 33.76 23.46 -6.72
C LYS A 294 32.60 24.37 -6.33
N ASP A 295 32.32 25.40 -7.13
CA ASP A 295 31.25 26.36 -6.83
C ASP A 295 29.89 25.68 -7.04
N ALA A 296 29.70 24.97 -8.15
CA ALA A 296 28.50 24.17 -8.40
C ALA A 296 28.29 23.05 -7.37
N ILE A 297 29.37 22.43 -6.88
CA ILE A 297 29.30 21.45 -5.78
C ILE A 297 28.73 22.08 -4.51
N LEU A 298 29.23 23.27 -4.15
CA LEU A 298 28.78 23.97 -2.93
C LEU A 298 27.30 24.35 -3.05
N GLU A 299 26.90 24.98 -4.15
CA GLU A 299 25.51 25.35 -4.42
C GLU A 299 24.57 24.14 -4.37
N ALA A 300 24.96 23.03 -4.97
CA ALA A 300 24.19 21.79 -4.95
C ALA A 300 24.04 21.20 -3.54
N LEU A 301 25.10 21.28 -2.70
CA LEU A 301 25.06 20.83 -1.31
C LEU A 301 24.14 21.70 -0.45
N GLU A 302 24.16 23.03 -0.64
CA GLU A 302 23.25 23.95 0.04
C GLU A 302 21.78 23.66 -0.35
N ALA A 303 21.50 23.49 -1.63
CA ALA A 303 20.18 23.10 -2.12
C ALA A 303 19.72 21.74 -1.57
N LYS A 304 20.59 20.73 -1.54
CA LYS A 304 20.29 19.43 -0.93
C LYS A 304 19.91 19.55 0.53
N ASN A 305 20.67 20.33 1.31
CA ASN A 305 20.37 20.53 2.73
C ASN A 305 19.03 21.25 2.92
N TYR A 306 18.77 22.29 2.13
CA TYR A 306 17.49 23.01 2.15
C TYR A 306 16.29 22.08 1.90
N TYR A 307 16.33 21.25 0.85
CA TYR A 307 15.25 20.33 0.54
C TYR A 307 15.14 19.18 1.57
N LYS A 308 16.27 18.67 2.08
CA LYS A 308 16.27 17.64 3.14
C LYS A 308 15.62 18.15 4.42
N ASP A 309 15.93 19.36 4.85
CA ASP A 309 15.33 19.94 6.05
C ASP A 309 13.81 20.10 5.88
N ARG A 310 13.35 20.57 4.71
CA ARG A 310 11.93 20.66 4.40
C ARG A 310 11.23 19.30 4.35
N ILE A 311 11.87 18.27 3.80
CA ILE A 311 11.32 16.91 3.81
C ILE A 311 11.23 16.37 5.23
N ILE A 312 12.25 16.62 6.07
CA ILE A 312 12.25 16.20 7.47
C ILE A 312 11.12 16.89 8.25
N GLU A 313 10.90 18.18 8.06
CA GLU A 313 9.79 18.91 8.68
C GLU A 313 8.43 18.34 8.24
N TYR A 314 8.26 18.18 6.94
CA TYR A 314 7.05 17.61 6.36
C TYR A 314 6.80 16.17 6.84
N SER A 315 7.86 15.34 6.87
CA SER A 315 7.80 13.95 7.31
C SER A 315 7.53 13.82 8.81
N LYS A 316 8.10 14.67 9.65
CA LYS A 316 7.82 14.66 11.10
C LYS A 316 6.35 14.90 11.40
N GLU A 317 5.73 15.88 10.75
CA GLU A 317 4.30 16.12 10.92
C GLU A 317 3.45 14.96 10.43
N ASN A 318 3.85 14.35 9.31
CA ASN A 318 3.14 13.22 8.72
C ASN A 318 3.35 11.93 9.50
N HIS A 319 4.59 11.63 9.87
CA HIS A 319 4.94 10.41 10.61
C HIS A 319 4.25 10.37 11.97
N ILE A 320 4.17 11.48 12.68
CA ILE A 320 3.44 11.58 13.95
C ILE A 320 1.95 11.28 13.73
N LYS A 321 1.34 11.86 12.69
CA LYS A 321 -0.08 11.63 12.37
C LYS A 321 -0.34 10.21 11.91
N SER A 322 0.49 9.67 11.04
CA SER A 322 0.38 8.29 10.55
C SER A 322 0.61 7.27 11.66
N LEU A 323 1.56 7.50 12.56
CA LEU A 323 1.79 6.66 13.74
C LEU A 323 0.62 6.73 14.72
N GLN A 324 0.06 7.91 14.97
CA GLN A 324 -1.12 8.06 15.81
C GLN A 324 -2.30 7.28 15.23
N GLN A 325 -2.58 7.45 13.94
CA GLN A 325 -3.63 6.70 13.24
C GLN A 325 -3.38 5.19 13.28
N TYR A 326 -2.17 4.75 13.00
CA TYR A 326 -1.77 3.35 13.08
C TYR A 326 -1.94 2.77 14.49
N ILE A 327 -1.54 3.51 15.54
CA ILE A 327 -1.71 3.10 16.94
C ILE A 327 -3.22 3.06 17.29
N GLU A 328 -4.01 4.04 16.88
CA GLU A 328 -5.45 4.08 17.10
C GLU A 328 -6.16 2.92 16.39
N ILE A 329 -5.83 2.67 15.13
CA ILE A 329 -6.37 1.54 14.35
C ILE A 329 -6.00 0.19 15.00
N ASN A 330 -4.74 -0.01 15.37
CA ASN A 330 -4.31 -1.24 16.03
C ASN A 330 -4.91 -1.40 17.43
N SER A 331 -5.05 -0.32 18.18
CA SER A 331 -5.73 -0.33 19.48
C SER A 331 -7.19 -0.74 19.33
N GLN A 332 -7.90 -0.19 18.34
CA GLN A 332 -9.30 -0.53 18.09
C GLN A 332 -9.45 -1.96 17.54
N ILE A 333 -8.57 -2.41 16.66
CA ILE A 333 -8.51 -3.82 16.21
C ILE A 333 -8.26 -4.74 17.42
N SER A 334 -7.35 -4.37 18.31
CA SER A 334 -7.06 -5.13 19.54
C SER A 334 -8.26 -5.16 20.50
N GLU A 335 -9.04 -4.09 20.59
CA GLU A 335 -10.29 -4.06 21.37
C GLU A 335 -11.39 -4.92 20.75
N LEU A 336 -11.50 -4.93 19.40
CA LEU A 336 -12.43 -5.79 18.66
C LEU A 336 -12.04 -7.28 18.70
N GLU A 337 -10.79 -7.61 18.98
CA GLU A 337 -10.32 -8.97 19.21
C GLU A 337 -10.62 -9.45 20.65
N ARG A 338 -11.21 -8.62 21.50
CA ARG A 338 -11.60 -8.97 22.86
C ARG A 338 -13.10 -9.17 22.98
N ASP A 339 -13.47 -10.14 23.78
CA ASP A 339 -14.85 -10.38 24.19
C ASP A 339 -15.28 -9.32 25.22
N ALA A 340 -16.35 -8.60 24.91
CA ALA A 340 -16.80 -7.47 25.72
C ALA A 340 -17.23 -7.83 27.15
N LEU A 341 -17.65 -9.08 27.37
CA LEU A 341 -18.11 -9.54 28.69
C LEU A 341 -16.93 -9.97 29.57
N THR A 342 -16.01 -10.75 29.02
CA THR A 342 -14.94 -11.42 29.77
C THR A 342 -13.58 -10.70 29.69
N GLY A 343 -13.40 -9.86 28.69
CA GLY A 343 -12.12 -9.25 28.36
C GLY A 343 -11.10 -10.23 27.76
N PHE A 344 -11.47 -11.50 27.60
CA PHE A 344 -10.64 -12.49 26.91
C PHE A 344 -10.52 -12.15 25.43
N LYS A 345 -9.46 -12.65 24.79
CA LYS A 345 -9.39 -12.62 23.33
C LYS A 345 -10.49 -13.50 22.73
N THR A 346 -10.98 -13.13 21.56
CA THR A 346 -11.99 -13.92 20.85
C THR A 346 -11.39 -15.20 20.29
N ARG A 347 -12.24 -16.17 19.91
CA ARG A 347 -11.85 -17.38 19.17
C ARG A 347 -11.07 -17.04 17.89
N LYS A 348 -11.42 -15.95 17.20
CA LYS A 348 -10.73 -15.47 15.99
C LYS A 348 -9.28 -15.04 16.32
N ALA A 349 -9.09 -14.31 17.41
CA ALA A 349 -7.76 -13.92 17.88
C ALA A 349 -6.88 -15.13 18.22
N TYR A 350 -7.47 -16.21 18.77
CA TYR A 350 -6.75 -17.47 19.03
C TYR A 350 -6.14 -18.05 17.73
N TYR A 351 -6.93 -18.20 16.68
CA TYR A 351 -6.40 -18.77 15.43
C TYR A 351 -5.34 -17.90 14.79
N LYS A 352 -5.45 -16.58 14.92
CA LYS A 352 -4.42 -15.64 14.46
C LYS A 352 -3.13 -15.79 15.25
N ASP A 353 -3.22 -15.84 16.59
CA ASP A 353 -2.04 -15.98 17.45
C ASP A 353 -1.32 -17.33 17.23
N ILE A 354 -2.08 -18.42 17.03
CA ILE A 354 -1.51 -19.73 16.68
C ILE A 354 -0.80 -19.70 15.33
N ALA A 355 -1.40 -19.07 14.30
CA ALA A 355 -0.76 -18.97 13.00
C ALA A 355 0.57 -18.18 13.06
N ILE A 356 0.65 -17.14 13.90
CA ILE A 356 1.91 -16.41 14.13
C ILE A 356 2.96 -17.33 14.78
N ILE A 357 2.58 -18.09 15.79
CA ILE A 357 3.48 -19.03 16.48
C ILE A 357 3.98 -20.12 15.52
N GLU A 358 3.11 -20.64 14.65
CA GLU A 358 3.46 -21.66 13.65
C GLU A 358 4.41 -21.15 12.56
N CYS A 359 4.36 -19.86 12.23
CA CYS A 359 5.24 -19.24 11.25
C CYS A 359 6.58 -18.75 11.83
N ASP A 360 6.73 -18.66 13.15
CA ASP A 360 7.95 -18.19 13.80
C ASP A 360 8.85 -19.39 14.17
N GLU A 361 10.03 -19.48 13.51
CA GLU A 361 10.97 -20.59 13.71
C GLU A 361 11.50 -20.73 15.17
N GLU A 362 11.58 -19.64 15.92
CA GLU A 362 11.99 -19.66 17.33
C GLU A 362 10.84 -20.08 18.24
N MET A 363 9.63 -19.60 17.96
CA MET A 363 8.44 -19.90 18.76
C MET A 363 7.88 -21.30 18.51
N CYS A 364 7.89 -21.80 17.28
CA CYS A 364 7.36 -23.12 16.95
C CYS A 364 8.15 -24.28 17.60
N ASN A 365 9.40 -24.04 18.00
CA ASN A 365 10.23 -25.01 18.72
C ASN A 365 10.12 -24.96 20.27
N GLN A 366 9.31 -24.04 20.80
CA GLN A 366 9.05 -23.92 22.24
C GLN A 366 7.86 -24.80 22.64
N PRO A 367 7.90 -25.47 23.82
CA PRO A 367 6.75 -26.24 24.29
C PRO A 367 5.59 -25.28 24.64
N VAL A 368 4.45 -25.44 23.98
CA VAL A 368 3.22 -24.68 24.23
C VAL A 368 2.21 -25.56 24.98
N GLY A 369 1.72 -25.10 26.14
CA GLY A 369 0.62 -25.72 26.85
C GLY A 369 -0.71 -25.08 26.50
N ILE A 370 -1.72 -25.90 26.19
CA ILE A 370 -3.10 -25.44 25.93
C ILE A 370 -4.00 -26.01 26.99
N ALA A 371 -4.79 -25.16 27.67
CA ALA A 371 -5.79 -25.58 28.64
C ALA A 371 -7.17 -25.15 28.18
N PHE A 372 -8.14 -26.06 28.20
CA PHE A 372 -9.55 -25.76 27.97
C PHE A 372 -10.30 -25.79 29.32
N ALA A 373 -11.14 -24.78 29.53
CA ALA A 373 -11.97 -24.66 30.71
C ALA A 373 -13.42 -24.43 30.30
N ASP A 374 -14.36 -24.97 31.08
CA ASP A 374 -15.80 -24.81 30.90
C ASP A 374 -16.47 -24.47 32.24
N VAL A 375 -17.51 -23.66 32.22
CA VAL A 375 -18.20 -23.20 33.41
C VAL A 375 -19.38 -24.09 33.72
N ASN A 376 -19.19 -24.98 34.68
CA ASN A 376 -20.25 -25.91 35.09
C ASN A 376 -21.45 -25.20 35.74
N GLY A 377 -22.61 -25.51 35.23
CA GLY A 377 -23.89 -25.07 35.82
C GLY A 377 -24.36 -23.67 35.40
N LEU A 378 -23.71 -23.02 34.45
CA LEU A 378 -24.08 -21.70 33.91
C LEU A 378 -25.57 -21.68 33.47
N LYS A 379 -26.00 -22.74 32.77
CA LYS A 379 -27.41 -22.86 32.37
C LYS A 379 -28.41 -22.83 33.54
N LYS A 380 -28.09 -23.52 34.67
CA LYS A 380 -28.95 -23.49 35.87
C LYS A 380 -29.01 -22.11 36.48
N ILE A 381 -27.93 -21.34 36.42
CA ILE A 381 -27.88 -19.97 36.93
C ILE A 381 -28.72 -19.08 36.03
N ASN A 382 -28.56 -19.18 34.72
CA ASN A 382 -29.37 -18.45 33.76
C ASN A 382 -30.89 -18.73 33.90
N ASP A 383 -31.24 -20.02 34.05
CA ASP A 383 -32.64 -20.44 34.19
C ASP A 383 -33.27 -19.98 35.50
N ASN A 384 -32.50 -19.90 36.60
CA ASN A 384 -33.01 -19.56 37.95
C ASN A 384 -32.90 -18.08 38.28
N LEU A 385 -31.87 -17.37 37.81
CA LEU A 385 -31.54 -16.00 38.24
C LEU A 385 -31.44 -15.02 37.06
N GLY A 386 -31.67 -15.50 35.84
CA GLY A 386 -31.61 -14.67 34.62
C GLY A 386 -30.21 -14.60 34.01
N HIS A 387 -30.14 -14.18 32.72
CA HIS A 387 -28.89 -14.08 31.94
C HIS A 387 -27.89 -13.08 32.54
N GLU A 388 -28.34 -12.01 33.16
CA GLU A 388 -27.48 -11.02 33.83
C GLU A 388 -26.61 -11.67 34.93
N ALA A 389 -27.21 -12.57 35.73
CA ALA A 389 -26.47 -13.29 36.77
C ALA A 389 -25.43 -14.28 36.19
N GLY A 390 -25.74 -14.89 35.06
CA GLY A 390 -24.78 -15.73 34.33
C GLY A 390 -23.62 -14.92 33.74
N ASP A 391 -23.91 -13.76 33.20
CA ASP A 391 -22.90 -12.83 32.66
C ASP A 391 -21.99 -12.31 33.79
N GLU A 392 -22.54 -11.95 34.96
CA GLU A 392 -21.73 -11.57 36.14
C GLU A 392 -20.82 -12.71 36.60
N LEU A 393 -21.29 -13.94 36.57
CA LEU A 393 -20.48 -15.12 36.92
C LEU A 393 -19.33 -15.31 35.91
N LEU A 394 -19.61 -15.24 34.60
CA LEU A 394 -18.58 -15.38 33.56
C LEU A 394 -17.53 -14.28 33.67
N ALA A 395 -17.93 -13.03 33.86
CA ALA A 395 -17.01 -11.92 34.07
C ALA A 395 -16.14 -12.09 35.33
N ALA A 396 -16.72 -12.57 36.45
CA ALA A 396 -15.99 -12.82 37.68
C ALA A 396 -14.95 -13.94 37.53
N ILE A 397 -15.30 -15.03 36.83
CA ILE A 397 -14.39 -16.14 36.54
C ILE A 397 -13.27 -15.69 35.63
N ALA A 398 -13.58 -14.97 34.54
CA ALA A 398 -12.62 -14.44 33.61
C ALA A 398 -11.58 -13.54 34.30
N LYS A 399 -12.03 -12.66 35.19
CA LYS A 399 -11.16 -11.78 35.99
C LYS A 399 -10.17 -12.58 36.84
N LYS A 400 -10.63 -13.68 37.46
CA LYS A 400 -9.76 -14.56 38.25
C LYS A 400 -8.75 -15.29 37.37
N ILE A 401 -9.17 -15.80 36.20
CA ILE A 401 -8.28 -16.48 35.26
C ILE A 401 -7.18 -15.53 34.78
N ILE A 402 -7.52 -14.32 34.36
CA ILE A 402 -6.53 -13.30 33.95
C ILE A 402 -5.54 -13.00 35.08
N THR A 403 -6.02 -12.92 36.33
CA THR A 403 -5.15 -12.64 37.49
C THR A 403 -4.18 -13.76 37.78
N ILE A 404 -4.59 -15.01 37.55
CA ILE A 404 -3.75 -16.19 37.82
C ILE A 404 -2.77 -16.44 36.67
N PHE A 405 -3.19 -16.26 35.45
CA PHE A 405 -2.43 -16.56 34.23
C PHE A 405 -2.01 -15.26 33.50
N GLN A 406 -1.37 -14.33 34.20
CA GLN A 406 -1.04 -12.99 33.73
C GLN A 406 -0.26 -12.95 32.41
N GLU A 407 0.57 -13.97 32.13
CA GLU A 407 1.41 -14.07 30.93
C GLU A 407 0.82 -15.01 29.86
N ALA A 408 -0.32 -15.64 30.12
CA ALA A 408 -0.95 -16.56 29.16
C ALA A 408 -1.99 -15.87 28.28
N GLY A 409 -2.08 -16.25 27.01
CA GLY A 409 -3.18 -15.87 26.14
C GLY A 409 -4.48 -16.52 26.62
N CYS A 410 -5.47 -15.73 27.03
CA CYS A 410 -6.80 -16.21 27.42
C CYS A 410 -7.82 -15.92 26.31
N TYR A 411 -8.55 -16.93 25.87
CA TYR A 411 -9.45 -16.85 24.72
C TYR A 411 -10.85 -17.38 25.09
N ARG A 412 -11.91 -16.73 24.56
CA ARG A 412 -13.29 -17.21 24.67
C ARG A 412 -13.74 -17.89 23.39
N PHE A 413 -14.13 -19.17 23.47
CA PHE A 413 -14.51 -20.01 22.32
C PHE A 413 -16.03 -20.14 22.13
N GLY A 414 -16.82 -19.92 23.15
CA GLY A 414 -18.27 -20.13 23.13
C GLY A 414 -19.04 -19.27 24.11
N GLY A 415 -20.30 -19.57 24.30
CA GLY A 415 -21.18 -18.87 25.23
C GLY A 415 -20.87 -19.11 26.70
N ASP A 416 -20.24 -20.25 26.98
CA ASP A 416 -20.02 -20.74 28.36
C ASP A 416 -18.58 -20.53 28.82
#